data_7a280c908d93bea79f933fe37c56e187
#
_entry.id   7a280c908d93bea79f933fe37c56e187
#
_cell.length_a   1.000
_cell.length_b   1.000
_cell.length_c   1.000
_cell.angle_alpha   90.00
_cell.angle_beta   90.00
_cell.angle_gamma   90.00
#
_symmetry.space_group_name_H-M   'P 1'
#
loop_
_entity.id
_entity.type
_entity.pdbx_description
1 polymer ?
#
loop_
_entity_poly.entity_id
_entity_poly.type
_entity_poly.pdbx_seq_one_letter_code
_entity_poly.pdbx_strand_id
1 'polypeptide(L)'
;MQAIILAAGMGKRLGEYTAENTKCMVPVNGVRLIDRMLESLARLNLNRVVIVVGYEGQKLMDYIGNRYVDRLRIEYVENPVYDKTNNIYSLALAKDKLQEDDTLLLESDLIFDSGVLELLVDNPYPNLALVARYETWMDGTMVTIDDDNNIVNFITKAAFRYADTSSYFKTVNLYKFSREFSQHKYVPFLEAYMKSVGLNEYYENVLRIISFLNNQDLKALPIGKLKWYEIDDKQDLDIAEALFADEQDIIRKYYGRYGGFWRFPQMLDYCYLVNPYFRSSNIIDEMEANFRTLIGEYPSGMKVNTLCASKCWGIREEYIVPGNGAAELIKALMENLSGTIGIVRPTFEEYPNRYAAEQTIAFVPQNEDYRYSADDLMTFFSEHQPDSLLLINPDNPTGNFIPRQDVLRLADWAEKHGVRLIVDESFVDFAAGYPANTLLSNAVLEQYPHLIVMKSISKSYGVPGIRLGILCAADKALIARIKKQVSIWNINSFAEFFMQIYSKYEADYHRACARFIEERTRFEAELREVPFLRVIPSEANYFLCEVLSSFTAHELVLLALKKHNILLRDCSDKPGLNGSQYLRIAVRSREDNERLIKAFSQICNE
;
A
#
# COMPACT_ATOMS: atom_id res chain seq x y z
N MET A 1 36.29 -15.14 11.94
CA MET A 1 35.01 -14.46 12.24
C MET A 1 33.98 -15.49 12.68
N GLN A 2 33.06 -15.12 13.56
CA GLN A 2 31.96 -15.95 14.04
C GLN A 2 30.62 -15.19 13.92
N ALA A 3 29.50 -15.87 14.18
CA ALA A 3 28.20 -15.24 14.34
C ALA A 3 27.60 -15.56 15.72
N ILE A 4 26.87 -14.60 16.31
CA ILE A 4 26.05 -14.79 17.52
C ILE A 4 24.61 -14.43 17.18
N ILE A 5 23.67 -15.36 17.38
CA ILE A 5 22.24 -15.16 17.15
C ILE A 5 21.53 -15.11 18.50
N LEU A 6 20.78 -14.03 18.77
CA LEU A 6 19.96 -13.91 19.97
C LEU A 6 18.56 -14.46 19.71
N ALA A 7 18.29 -15.68 20.19
CA ALA A 7 17.05 -16.43 19.91
C ALA A 7 16.32 -16.87 21.21
N ALA A 8 16.52 -16.16 22.32
CA ALA A 8 15.92 -16.53 23.61
C ALA A 8 14.49 -15.98 23.83
N GLY A 9 14.00 -15.09 22.97
CA GLY A 9 12.75 -14.36 23.15
C GLY A 9 11.48 -15.18 22.91
N MET A 10 10.40 -14.83 23.61
CA MET A 10 9.10 -15.53 23.59
C MET A 10 8.20 -15.16 22.39
N GLY A 11 8.38 -13.99 21.79
CA GLY A 11 7.55 -13.53 20.66
C GLY A 11 6.05 -13.42 20.95
N LYS A 12 5.64 -13.03 22.15
CA LYS A 12 4.23 -13.05 22.63
C LYS A 12 3.22 -12.36 21.69
N ARG A 13 3.64 -11.33 20.93
CA ARG A 13 2.77 -10.58 19.99
C ARG A 13 2.34 -11.41 18.78
N LEU A 14 3.05 -12.48 18.46
CA LEU A 14 2.72 -13.40 17.36
C LEU A 14 1.65 -14.46 17.75
N GLY A 15 1.28 -14.53 19.04
CA GLY A 15 0.19 -15.36 19.52
C GLY A 15 0.36 -16.85 19.22
N GLU A 16 -0.53 -17.43 18.42
CA GLU A 16 -0.53 -18.86 18.07
C GLU A 16 0.74 -19.35 17.37
N TYR A 17 1.44 -18.49 16.61
CA TYR A 17 2.68 -18.87 15.92
C TYR A 17 3.84 -19.17 16.88
N THR A 18 3.79 -18.59 18.07
CA THR A 18 4.85 -18.72 19.09
C THR A 18 4.37 -19.36 20.39
N ALA A 19 3.11 -19.85 20.45
CA ALA A 19 2.57 -20.51 21.65
C ALA A 19 3.40 -21.71 22.10
N GLU A 20 3.94 -22.47 21.14
CA GLU A 20 4.76 -23.66 21.38
C GLU A 20 6.09 -23.63 20.62
N ASN A 21 6.52 -22.46 20.12
CA ASN A 21 7.74 -22.31 19.34
C ASN A 21 8.44 -20.99 19.65
N THR A 22 9.77 -20.95 19.53
CA THR A 22 10.50 -19.69 19.59
C THR A 22 10.23 -18.84 18.34
N LYS A 23 10.40 -17.52 18.47
CA LYS A 23 10.12 -16.51 17.43
C LYS A 23 10.83 -16.81 16.11
N CYS A 24 12.08 -17.26 16.15
CA CYS A 24 12.87 -17.58 14.95
C CYS A 24 12.38 -18.83 14.19
N MET A 25 11.49 -19.61 14.77
CA MET A 25 10.86 -20.76 14.09
C MET A 25 9.58 -20.40 13.31
N VAL A 26 9.13 -19.15 13.37
CA VAL A 26 7.98 -18.67 12.58
C VAL A 26 8.31 -18.77 11.08
N PRO A 27 7.44 -19.41 10.29
CA PRO A 27 7.64 -19.50 8.85
C PRO A 27 7.17 -18.23 8.14
N VAL A 28 7.95 -17.78 7.16
CA VAL A 28 7.57 -16.79 6.16
C VAL A 28 7.56 -17.48 4.80
N ASN A 29 6.40 -17.53 4.14
CA ASN A 29 6.23 -18.29 2.89
C ASN A 29 6.73 -19.74 3.01
N GLY A 30 6.40 -20.41 4.12
CA GLY A 30 6.74 -21.82 4.37
C GLY A 30 8.19 -22.10 4.82
N VAL A 31 9.08 -21.10 4.85
CA VAL A 31 10.48 -21.24 5.29
C VAL A 31 10.69 -20.49 6.60
N ARG A 32 11.21 -21.17 7.63
CA ARG A 32 11.43 -20.56 8.95
C ARG A 32 12.54 -19.50 8.93
N LEU A 33 12.41 -18.48 9.77
CA LEU A 33 13.40 -17.40 9.87
C LEU A 33 14.79 -17.95 10.17
N ILE A 34 14.88 -18.89 11.11
CA ILE A 34 16.17 -19.51 11.47
C ILE A 34 16.83 -20.25 10.29
N ASP A 35 16.04 -20.92 9.44
CA ASP A 35 16.59 -21.61 8.26
C ASP A 35 17.16 -20.60 7.26
N ARG A 36 16.45 -19.50 6.98
CA ARG A 36 16.94 -18.42 6.13
C ARG A 36 18.24 -17.80 6.64
N MET A 37 18.29 -17.57 7.94
CA MET A 37 19.46 -17.00 8.60
C MET A 37 20.67 -17.95 8.56
N LEU A 38 20.48 -19.22 8.91
CA LEU A 38 21.56 -20.22 8.86
C LEU A 38 22.02 -20.49 7.43
N GLU A 39 21.13 -20.50 6.45
CA GLU A 39 21.51 -20.60 5.02
C GLU A 39 22.36 -19.39 4.56
N SER A 40 22.03 -18.19 5.00
CA SER A 40 22.82 -16.99 4.69
C SER A 40 24.19 -17.04 5.37
N LEU A 41 24.26 -17.47 6.64
CA LEU A 41 25.51 -17.63 7.37
C LEU A 41 26.39 -18.76 6.80
N ALA A 42 25.79 -19.85 6.29
CA ALA A 42 26.51 -20.97 5.68
C ALA A 42 27.23 -20.62 4.36
N ARG A 43 26.92 -19.47 3.76
CA ARG A 43 27.64 -18.93 2.59
C ARG A 43 28.90 -18.17 2.97
N LEU A 44 29.02 -17.79 4.25
CA LEU A 44 30.15 -17.05 4.79
C LEU A 44 31.20 -18.02 5.36
N ASN A 45 32.47 -17.64 5.33
CA ASN A 45 33.54 -18.43 5.94
C ASN A 45 33.61 -18.13 7.44
N LEU A 46 32.73 -18.77 8.23
CA LEU A 46 32.64 -18.57 9.68
C LEU A 46 33.32 -19.72 10.46
N ASN A 47 34.00 -19.37 11.53
CA ASN A 47 34.60 -20.37 12.44
C ASN A 47 33.53 -21.13 13.24
N ARG A 48 32.44 -20.44 13.60
CA ARG A 48 31.27 -21.00 14.29
C ARG A 48 30.08 -20.06 14.28
N VAL A 49 28.91 -20.59 14.62
CA VAL A 49 27.68 -19.87 14.93
C VAL A 49 27.27 -20.20 16.36
N VAL A 50 27.13 -19.20 17.22
CA VAL A 50 26.64 -19.33 18.58
C VAL A 50 25.18 -18.90 18.61
N ILE A 51 24.28 -19.76 19.12
CA ILE A 51 22.84 -19.43 19.22
C ILE A 51 22.50 -19.34 20.70
N VAL A 52 22.07 -18.14 21.14
CA VAL A 52 21.59 -17.96 22.52
C VAL A 52 20.11 -18.33 22.54
N VAL A 53 19.80 -19.42 23.23
CA VAL A 53 18.43 -20.00 23.30
C VAL A 53 17.78 -19.71 24.66
N GLY A 54 16.46 -19.76 24.74
CA GLY A 54 15.71 -19.57 25.98
C GLY A 54 14.33 -20.22 25.84
N TYR A 55 13.28 -19.43 25.58
CA TYR A 55 11.94 -19.96 25.39
C TYR A 55 11.88 -21.02 24.28
N GLU A 56 11.38 -22.22 24.61
CA GLU A 56 11.34 -23.39 23.71
C GLU A 56 12.71 -23.71 23.05
N GLY A 57 13.80 -23.39 23.76
CA GLY A 57 15.17 -23.55 23.25
C GLY A 57 15.51 -25.00 22.88
N GLN A 58 15.00 -26.00 23.64
CA GLN A 58 15.22 -27.42 23.31
C GLN A 58 14.58 -27.78 21.96
N LYS A 59 13.36 -27.29 21.69
CA LYS A 59 12.70 -27.50 20.37
C LYS A 59 13.49 -26.90 19.23
N LEU A 60 14.08 -25.72 19.43
CA LEU A 60 14.94 -25.09 18.42
C LEU A 60 16.19 -25.93 18.17
N MET A 61 16.86 -26.39 19.24
CA MET A 61 18.06 -27.25 19.14
C MET A 61 17.75 -28.56 18.43
N ASP A 62 16.63 -29.23 18.81
CA ASP A 62 16.19 -30.48 18.20
C ASP A 62 15.83 -30.27 16.72
N TYR A 63 15.19 -29.13 16.39
CA TYR A 63 14.83 -28.76 15.02
C TYR A 63 16.09 -28.55 14.15
N ILE A 64 17.07 -27.80 14.61
CA ILE A 64 18.32 -27.58 13.89
C ILE A 64 19.09 -28.89 13.77
N GLY A 65 19.22 -29.65 14.87
CA GLY A 65 19.86 -30.95 14.91
C GLY A 65 21.16 -31.01 14.11
N ASN A 66 21.26 -31.95 13.18
CA ASN A 66 22.44 -32.15 12.33
C ASN A 66 22.32 -31.51 10.93
N ARG A 67 21.30 -30.70 10.66
CA ARG A 67 21.01 -30.17 9.32
C ARG A 67 22.15 -29.36 8.69
N TYR A 68 22.94 -28.71 9.53
CA TYR A 68 24.00 -27.80 9.11
C TYR A 68 25.41 -28.29 9.47
N VAL A 69 25.57 -29.49 10.01
CA VAL A 69 26.86 -30.00 10.59
C VAL A 69 28.02 -29.97 9.61
N ASP A 70 27.74 -30.19 8.31
CA ASP A 70 28.78 -30.19 7.26
C ASP A 70 29.16 -28.77 6.79
N ARG A 71 28.40 -27.75 7.20
CA ARG A 71 28.58 -26.37 6.72
C ARG A 71 28.82 -25.34 7.83
N LEU A 72 28.28 -25.60 9.01
CA LEU A 72 28.37 -24.69 10.16
C LEU A 72 28.68 -25.45 11.45
N ARG A 73 29.64 -24.97 12.21
CA ARG A 73 29.84 -25.40 13.59
C ARG A 73 28.89 -24.58 14.47
N ILE A 74 27.83 -25.19 15.00
CA ILE A 74 26.82 -24.54 15.83
C ILE A 74 27.11 -24.88 17.31
N GLU A 75 27.14 -23.84 18.15
CA GLU A 75 27.24 -23.93 19.61
C GLU A 75 26.01 -23.24 20.24
N TYR A 76 25.55 -23.74 21.38
CA TYR A 76 24.38 -23.17 22.07
C TYR A 76 24.80 -22.59 23.43
N VAL A 77 24.16 -21.47 23.79
CA VAL A 77 24.23 -20.83 25.09
C VAL A 77 22.81 -20.67 25.61
N GLU A 78 22.50 -21.17 26.79
CA GLU A 78 21.15 -21.12 27.35
C GLU A 78 20.96 -19.90 28.26
N ASN A 79 19.84 -19.17 28.04
CA ASN A 79 19.35 -18.17 28.99
C ASN A 79 18.20 -18.80 29.82
N PRO A 80 18.46 -19.26 31.05
CA PRO A 80 17.44 -19.93 31.87
C PRO A 80 16.43 -18.97 32.50
N VAL A 81 16.64 -17.66 32.40
CA VAL A 81 15.80 -16.61 32.98
C VAL A 81 15.26 -15.63 31.91
N TYR A 82 15.06 -16.14 30.69
CA TYR A 82 14.61 -15.39 29.54
C TYR A 82 13.29 -14.62 29.78
N ASP A 83 12.43 -15.12 30.68
CA ASP A 83 11.14 -14.54 31.04
C ASP A 83 11.27 -13.30 31.97
N LYS A 84 12.43 -13.07 32.57
CA LYS A 84 12.74 -11.99 33.52
C LYS A 84 13.80 -11.03 33.02
N THR A 85 14.42 -11.31 31.89
CA THR A 85 15.55 -10.55 31.34
C THR A 85 15.26 -10.14 29.91
N ASN A 86 16.03 -9.19 29.39
CA ASN A 86 15.96 -8.77 28.01
C ASN A 86 17.22 -9.19 27.22
N ASN A 87 17.35 -8.79 25.96
CA ASN A 87 18.42 -9.20 25.05
C ASN A 87 19.83 -8.84 25.55
N ILE A 88 20.02 -7.83 26.42
CA ILE A 88 21.28 -7.50 27.05
C ILE A 88 21.84 -8.69 27.84
N TYR A 89 20.98 -9.39 28.59
CA TYR A 89 21.42 -10.54 29.39
C TYR A 89 21.73 -11.76 28.52
N SER A 90 20.94 -11.99 27.51
CA SER A 90 21.20 -13.04 26.51
C SER A 90 22.58 -12.86 25.87
N LEU A 91 22.92 -11.62 25.47
CA LEU A 91 24.23 -11.31 24.91
C LEU A 91 25.35 -11.46 25.96
N ALA A 92 25.09 -11.06 27.19
CA ALA A 92 26.08 -11.20 28.30
C ALA A 92 26.42 -12.66 28.61
N LEU A 93 25.48 -13.59 28.45
CA LEU A 93 25.77 -15.03 28.59
C LEU A 93 26.73 -15.53 27.50
N ALA A 94 26.74 -14.91 26.34
CA ALA A 94 27.68 -15.21 25.24
C ALA A 94 28.94 -14.30 25.22
N LYS A 95 29.19 -13.50 26.26
CA LYS A 95 30.28 -12.51 26.30
C LYS A 95 31.68 -13.09 26.09
N ASP A 96 31.96 -14.28 26.63
CA ASP A 96 33.25 -14.93 26.47
C ASP A 96 33.46 -15.28 24.98
N LYS A 97 32.41 -15.77 24.31
CA LYS A 97 32.44 -16.04 22.87
C LYS A 97 32.65 -14.75 22.07
N LEU A 98 31.94 -13.67 22.43
CA LEU A 98 32.06 -12.37 21.77
C LEU A 98 33.52 -11.83 21.83
N GLN A 99 34.29 -12.17 22.85
CA GLN A 99 35.69 -11.75 23.01
C GLN A 99 36.73 -12.67 22.33
N GLU A 100 36.30 -13.82 21.79
CA GLU A 100 37.22 -14.78 21.16
C GLU A 100 37.53 -14.43 19.68
N ASP A 101 36.59 -13.81 18.94
CA ASP A 101 36.74 -13.57 17.50
C ASP A 101 35.93 -12.35 17.07
N ASP A 102 36.20 -11.83 15.84
CA ASP A 102 35.33 -10.85 15.18
C ASP A 102 33.95 -11.47 14.99
N THR A 103 32.91 -10.73 15.34
CA THR A 103 31.56 -11.27 15.48
C THR A 103 30.53 -10.53 14.65
N LEU A 104 29.71 -11.28 13.92
CA LEU A 104 28.40 -10.81 13.45
C LEU A 104 27.37 -11.07 14.56
N LEU A 105 26.71 -10.04 15.06
CA LEU A 105 25.63 -10.15 16.03
C LEU A 105 24.29 -9.97 15.32
N LEU A 106 23.35 -10.93 15.49
CA LEU A 106 22.08 -10.98 14.82
C LEU A 106 20.92 -11.17 15.81
N GLU A 107 19.85 -10.40 15.65
CA GLU A 107 18.54 -10.73 16.24
C GLU A 107 17.83 -11.79 15.40
N SER A 108 17.05 -12.65 16.04
CA SER A 108 16.51 -13.86 15.41
C SER A 108 15.15 -13.69 14.73
N ASP A 109 14.58 -12.50 14.76
CA ASP A 109 13.25 -12.14 14.24
C ASP A 109 13.31 -11.40 12.90
N LEU A 110 14.47 -11.44 12.27
CA LEU A 110 14.73 -10.75 11.01
C LEU A 110 14.57 -11.66 9.81
N ILE A 111 14.01 -11.07 8.74
CA ILE A 111 14.12 -11.60 7.40
C ILE A 111 14.83 -10.57 6.51
N PHE A 112 15.75 -11.02 5.65
CA PHE A 112 16.52 -10.13 4.80
C PHE A 112 17.04 -10.85 3.54
N ASP A 113 17.39 -10.04 2.52
CA ASP A 113 18.04 -10.53 1.30
C ASP A 113 19.41 -11.12 1.62
N SER A 114 19.83 -12.14 0.87
CA SER A 114 21.10 -12.87 1.11
C SER A 114 22.34 -11.98 1.10
N GLY A 115 22.35 -10.90 0.31
CA GLY A 115 23.47 -9.94 0.24
C GLY A 115 23.65 -9.02 1.44
N VAL A 116 22.76 -9.08 2.43
CA VAL A 116 22.81 -8.20 3.61
C VAL A 116 23.99 -8.53 4.52
N LEU A 117 24.29 -9.81 4.71
CA LEU A 117 25.43 -10.23 5.55
C LEU A 117 26.76 -10.00 4.84
N GLU A 118 26.83 -10.21 3.54
CA GLU A 118 27.99 -9.91 2.70
C GLU A 118 28.34 -8.42 2.77
N LEU A 119 27.34 -7.53 2.78
CA LEU A 119 27.54 -6.09 2.93
C LEU A 119 28.31 -5.74 4.23
N LEU A 120 28.01 -6.45 5.34
CA LEU A 120 28.72 -6.27 6.61
C LEU A 120 30.14 -6.87 6.58
N VAL A 121 30.30 -8.07 6.03
CA VAL A 121 31.58 -8.80 6.02
C VAL A 121 32.59 -8.09 5.11
N ASP A 122 32.17 -7.68 3.92
CA ASP A 122 33.05 -7.10 2.90
C ASP A 122 33.46 -5.66 3.23
N ASN A 123 32.75 -4.98 4.13
CA ASN A 123 33.12 -3.64 4.54
C ASN A 123 34.38 -3.68 5.43
N PRO A 124 35.44 -2.91 5.12
CA PRO A 124 36.71 -2.94 5.84
C PRO A 124 36.63 -2.36 7.25
N TYR A 125 35.58 -1.60 7.57
CA TYR A 125 35.48 -0.99 8.90
C TYR A 125 35.21 -2.07 9.97
N PRO A 126 35.91 -1.99 11.13
CA PRO A 126 35.90 -3.12 12.10
C PRO A 126 34.59 -3.25 12.87
N ASN A 127 33.89 -2.13 13.11
CA ASN A 127 32.66 -2.16 13.92
C ASN A 127 31.54 -1.40 13.19
N LEU A 128 30.48 -2.10 12.87
CA LEU A 128 29.38 -1.61 12.04
C LEU A 128 28.03 -1.92 12.68
N ALA A 129 27.11 -0.97 12.59
CA ALA A 129 25.68 -1.18 12.76
C ALA A 129 25.00 -1.01 11.42
N LEU A 130 24.32 -2.05 10.92
CA LEU A 130 23.51 -1.93 9.71
C LEU A 130 22.27 -1.06 10.01
N VAL A 131 21.99 -0.08 9.14
CA VAL A 131 20.90 0.86 9.35
C VAL A 131 20.05 1.04 8.09
N ALA A 132 18.77 1.31 8.28
CA ALA A 132 17.82 1.66 7.22
C ALA A 132 17.18 3.02 7.53
N ARG A 133 16.81 3.79 6.48
CA ARG A 133 16.02 5.00 6.66
C ARG A 133 14.74 4.68 7.43
N TYR A 134 14.36 5.55 8.38
CA TYR A 134 13.14 5.34 9.16
C TYR A 134 11.91 5.26 8.26
N GLU A 135 11.06 4.30 8.53
CA GLU A 135 9.73 4.15 7.96
C GLU A 135 8.72 3.99 9.10
N THR A 136 7.47 4.37 8.87
CA THR A 136 6.44 4.48 9.93
C THR A 136 6.07 3.16 10.63
N TRP A 137 6.43 2.02 10.05
CA TRP A 137 6.22 0.70 10.64
C TRP A 137 7.32 0.31 11.64
N MET A 138 8.48 0.98 11.58
CA MET A 138 9.66 0.64 12.38
C MET A 138 9.48 1.06 13.83
N ASP A 139 9.79 0.15 14.74
CA ASP A 139 9.88 0.35 16.19
C ASP A 139 11.32 0.05 16.67
N GLY A 140 11.61 0.31 17.93
CA GLY A 140 12.90 -0.01 18.56
C GLY A 140 13.94 1.11 18.44
N THR A 141 15.21 0.75 18.24
CA THR A 141 16.35 1.66 18.35
C THR A 141 16.55 2.47 17.07
N MET A 142 16.42 3.80 17.20
CA MET A 142 16.71 4.74 16.12
C MET A 142 18.05 5.45 16.35
N VAL A 143 18.70 5.84 15.27
CA VAL A 143 19.96 6.59 15.30
C VAL A 143 19.92 7.78 14.36
N THR A 144 20.75 8.78 14.64
CA THR A 144 21.14 9.81 13.68
C THR A 144 22.60 9.59 13.28
N ILE A 145 22.93 9.89 12.03
CA ILE A 145 24.26 9.72 11.47
C ILE A 145 24.74 11.04 10.87
N ASP A 146 26.04 11.23 10.81
CA ASP A 146 26.69 12.34 10.08
C ASP A 146 27.05 11.94 8.64
N ASP A 147 27.66 12.89 7.90
CA ASP A 147 28.02 12.68 6.49
C ASP A 147 29.10 11.60 6.29
N ASP A 148 29.87 11.29 7.35
CA ASP A 148 30.89 10.23 7.37
C ASP A 148 30.32 8.88 7.86
N ASN A 149 29.00 8.79 8.04
CA ASN A 149 28.28 7.65 8.62
C ASN A 149 28.67 7.31 10.08
N ASN A 150 29.21 8.23 10.85
CA ASN A 150 29.36 8.01 12.27
C ASN A 150 27.99 8.10 12.95
N ILE A 151 27.71 7.23 13.90
CA ILE A 151 26.50 7.31 14.71
C ILE A 151 26.67 8.46 15.71
N VAL A 152 25.88 9.53 15.48
CA VAL A 152 25.94 10.72 16.34
C VAL A 152 25.12 10.53 17.59
N ASN A 153 23.96 9.89 17.48
CA ASN A 153 23.08 9.69 18.63
C ASN A 153 22.20 8.45 18.46
N PHE A 154 21.95 7.77 19.57
CA PHE A 154 20.89 6.76 19.71
C PHE A 154 19.66 7.43 20.32
N ILE A 155 18.56 7.44 19.60
CA ILE A 155 17.33 8.12 19.99
C ILE A 155 16.53 7.22 20.92
N THR A 156 16.39 7.63 22.17
CA THR A 156 15.53 6.92 23.12
C THR A 156 14.04 7.17 22.84
N LYS A 157 13.17 6.28 23.30
CA LYS A 157 11.72 6.45 23.17
C LYS A 157 11.22 7.82 23.71
N ALA A 158 11.82 8.32 24.78
CA ALA A 158 11.49 9.63 25.35
C ALA A 158 11.99 10.81 24.50
N ALA A 159 13.04 10.62 23.71
CA ALA A 159 13.62 11.64 22.83
C ALA A 159 13.10 11.57 21.39
N PHE A 160 12.33 10.54 21.05
CA PHE A 160 11.78 10.37 19.71
C PHE A 160 10.76 11.47 19.39
N ARG A 161 10.93 12.14 18.24
CA ARG A 161 10.04 13.18 17.73
C ARG A 161 9.62 12.86 16.31
N TYR A 162 8.32 12.78 16.06
CA TYR A 162 7.80 12.53 14.73
C TYR A 162 8.18 13.60 13.69
N ALA A 163 8.40 14.86 14.12
CA ALA A 163 8.86 15.93 13.24
C ALA A 163 10.27 15.72 12.68
N ASP A 164 11.11 14.94 13.36
CA ASP A 164 12.53 14.75 13.03
C ASP A 164 12.79 13.41 12.31
N THR A 165 11.74 12.64 12.00
CA THR A 165 11.86 11.28 11.42
C THR A 165 12.58 11.22 10.08
N SER A 166 12.61 12.32 9.32
CA SER A 166 13.38 12.42 8.08
C SER A 166 14.90 12.30 8.28
N SER A 167 15.40 12.58 9.50
CA SER A 167 16.82 12.45 9.87
C SER A 167 17.14 11.11 10.53
N TYR A 168 16.12 10.28 10.85
CA TYR A 168 16.31 9.05 11.61
C TYR A 168 16.62 7.86 10.71
N PHE A 169 17.43 6.97 11.29
CA PHE A 169 17.67 5.63 10.77
C PHE A 169 17.32 4.61 11.86
N LYS A 170 16.69 3.50 11.46
CA LYS A 170 16.48 2.33 12.33
C LYS A 170 17.71 1.43 12.25
N THR A 171 18.19 0.94 13.38
CA THR A 171 19.13 -0.19 13.40
C THR A 171 18.42 -1.43 12.86
N VAL A 172 19.06 -2.14 11.92
CA VAL A 172 18.50 -3.38 11.34
C VAL A 172 18.67 -4.57 12.31
N ASN A 173 19.25 -4.31 13.49
CA ASN A 173 19.60 -5.30 14.51
C ASN A 173 20.60 -6.37 13.99
N LEU A 174 21.46 -5.94 13.05
CA LEU A 174 22.60 -6.67 12.52
C LEU A 174 23.85 -5.81 12.71
N TYR A 175 24.85 -6.38 13.37
CA TYR A 175 26.08 -5.67 13.74
C TYR A 175 27.31 -6.49 13.40
N LYS A 176 28.42 -5.79 13.14
CA LYS A 176 29.75 -6.36 13.06
C LYS A 176 30.61 -5.75 14.19
N PHE A 177 31.17 -6.57 15.02
CA PHE A 177 32.07 -6.15 16.09
C PHE A 177 33.43 -6.84 15.94
N SER A 178 34.52 -6.08 15.99
CA SER A 178 35.83 -6.64 16.06
C SER A 178 36.05 -7.27 17.45
N ARG A 179 36.93 -8.26 17.50
CA ARG A 179 37.41 -8.87 18.76
C ARG A 179 37.96 -7.81 19.72
N GLU A 180 38.77 -6.88 19.20
CA GLU A 180 39.39 -5.80 19.98
C GLU A 180 38.34 -4.89 20.63
N PHE A 181 37.34 -4.46 19.85
CA PHE A 181 36.22 -3.66 20.36
C PHE A 181 35.46 -4.42 21.46
N SER A 182 35.18 -5.69 21.23
CA SER A 182 34.46 -6.54 22.19
C SER A 182 35.21 -6.69 23.49
N GLN A 183 36.53 -6.93 23.44
CA GLN A 183 37.38 -7.14 24.62
C GLN A 183 37.62 -5.87 25.43
N HIS A 184 37.92 -4.76 24.75
CA HIS A 184 38.42 -3.57 25.42
C HIS A 184 37.36 -2.49 25.67
N LYS A 185 36.22 -2.57 24.97
CA LYS A 185 35.15 -1.59 25.11
C LYS A 185 33.81 -2.24 25.41
N TYR A 186 33.26 -3.01 24.48
CA TYR A 186 31.85 -3.40 24.57
C TYR A 186 31.55 -4.26 25.81
N VAL A 187 32.29 -5.33 26.04
CA VAL A 187 32.04 -6.24 27.20
C VAL A 187 32.26 -5.57 28.55
N PRO A 188 33.34 -4.79 28.79
CA PRO A 188 33.49 -4.02 30.02
C PRO A 188 32.32 -3.07 30.31
N PHE A 189 31.83 -2.35 29.28
CA PHE A 189 30.67 -1.47 29.42
C PHE A 189 29.37 -2.25 29.63
N LEU A 190 29.19 -3.39 28.95
CA LEU A 190 28.05 -4.29 29.12
C LEU A 190 27.93 -4.76 30.58
N GLU A 191 29.04 -5.25 31.16
CA GLU A 191 29.06 -5.69 32.55
C GLU A 191 28.79 -4.56 33.54
N ALA A 192 29.38 -3.39 33.32
CA ALA A 192 29.17 -2.23 34.18
C ALA A 192 27.70 -1.76 34.09
N TYR A 193 27.14 -1.72 32.88
CA TYR A 193 25.75 -1.30 32.65
C TYR A 193 24.77 -2.24 33.35
N MET A 194 24.91 -3.55 33.19
CA MET A 194 24.05 -4.54 33.83
C MET A 194 24.10 -4.45 35.36
N LYS A 195 25.27 -4.19 35.93
CA LYS A 195 25.42 -4.03 37.40
C LYS A 195 24.77 -2.75 37.92
N SER A 196 24.72 -1.68 37.11
CA SER A 196 24.20 -0.38 37.52
C SER A 196 22.71 -0.18 37.22
N VAL A 197 22.22 -0.76 36.13
CA VAL A 197 20.84 -0.51 35.62
C VAL A 197 19.97 -1.76 35.75
N GLY A 198 20.53 -2.96 35.52
CA GLY A 198 19.80 -4.22 35.61
C GLY A 198 19.88 -5.08 34.36
N LEU A 199 19.16 -6.21 34.40
CA LEU A 199 19.20 -7.25 33.34
C LEU A 199 18.04 -7.17 32.34
N ASN A 200 17.06 -6.30 32.58
CA ASN A 200 15.89 -6.17 31.72
C ASN A 200 16.00 -4.92 30.81
N GLU A 201 17.13 -4.83 30.12
CA GLU A 201 17.49 -3.71 29.25
C GLU A 201 17.89 -4.20 27.85
N TYR A 202 17.99 -3.25 26.90
CA TYR A 202 18.48 -3.52 25.56
C TYR A 202 20.00 -3.35 25.48
N TYR A 203 20.70 -4.25 24.79
CA TYR A 203 22.16 -4.18 24.62
C TYR A 203 22.59 -2.94 23.81
N GLU A 204 21.73 -2.35 23.01
CA GLU A 204 22.00 -1.10 22.29
C GLU A 204 22.20 0.10 23.22
N ASN A 205 21.67 0.05 24.45
CA ASN A 205 21.94 1.07 25.45
C ASN A 205 23.43 1.16 25.81
N VAL A 206 24.15 0.05 25.70
CA VAL A 206 25.61 0.02 25.86
C VAL A 206 26.31 0.71 24.68
N LEU A 207 25.88 0.44 23.46
CA LEU A 207 26.38 1.11 22.24
C LEU A 207 26.17 2.62 22.31
N ARG A 208 25.02 3.05 22.84
CA ARG A 208 24.71 4.47 23.07
C ARG A 208 25.75 5.13 23.99
N ILE A 209 26.11 4.50 25.10
CA ILE A 209 27.13 5.05 26.01
C ILE A 209 28.49 5.14 25.32
N ILE A 210 28.89 4.10 24.59
CA ILE A 210 30.14 4.07 23.86
C ILE A 210 30.18 5.19 22.81
N SER A 211 29.10 5.40 22.06
CA SER A 211 29.03 6.46 21.04
C SER A 211 29.15 7.86 21.61
N PHE A 212 28.68 8.10 22.85
CA PHE A 212 28.89 9.40 23.53
C PHE A 212 30.33 9.64 23.94
N LEU A 213 31.09 8.56 24.20
CA LEU A 213 32.50 8.67 24.56
C LEU A 213 33.40 8.79 23.34
N ASN A 214 33.10 8.06 22.29
CA ASN A 214 33.77 8.15 20.99
C ASN A 214 32.86 7.64 19.86
N ASN A 215 32.35 8.56 19.07
CA ASN A 215 31.43 8.26 17.95
C ASN A 215 32.13 7.53 16.77
N GLN A 216 33.45 7.45 16.74
CA GLN A 216 34.21 6.72 15.71
C GLN A 216 34.36 5.24 15.98
N ASP A 217 33.97 4.77 17.16
CA ASP A 217 34.12 3.36 17.51
C ASP A 217 33.11 2.45 16.78
N LEU A 218 31.95 3.00 16.36
CA LEU A 218 30.92 2.26 15.67
C LEU A 218 30.36 3.13 14.53
N LYS A 219 30.43 2.64 13.30
CA LYS A 219 29.84 3.32 12.14
C LYS A 219 28.51 2.70 11.73
N ALA A 220 27.64 3.54 11.22
CA ALA A 220 26.45 3.10 10.52
C ALA A 220 26.82 2.60 9.12
N LEU A 221 26.19 1.53 8.67
CA LEU A 221 26.27 1.03 7.31
C LEU A 221 24.84 1.03 6.72
N PRO A 222 24.49 1.97 5.83
CA PRO A 222 23.17 1.97 5.20
C PRO A 222 22.94 0.72 4.36
N ILE A 223 21.79 0.05 4.55
CA ILE A 223 21.42 -1.20 3.86
C ILE A 223 21.19 -0.99 2.34
N GLY A 224 20.99 0.25 1.89
CA GLY A 224 20.77 0.60 0.51
C GLY A 224 19.40 0.10 -0.01
N LYS A 225 19.44 -0.67 -1.12
CA LYS A 225 18.23 -1.22 -1.77
C LYS A 225 17.89 -2.65 -1.36
N LEU A 226 18.71 -3.26 -0.50
CA LEU A 226 18.46 -4.63 -0.04
C LEU A 226 17.21 -4.66 0.85
N LYS A 227 16.42 -5.72 0.71
CA LYS A 227 15.19 -5.89 1.49
C LYS A 227 15.51 -6.50 2.85
N TRP A 228 14.81 -6.01 3.83
CA TRP A 228 14.78 -6.56 5.18
C TRP A 228 13.46 -6.26 5.86
N TYR A 229 13.11 -7.00 6.88
CA TYR A 229 11.95 -6.74 7.73
C TYR A 229 12.14 -7.37 9.10
N GLU A 230 11.63 -6.72 10.16
CA GLU A 230 11.58 -7.23 11.53
C GLU A 230 10.14 -7.72 11.80
N ILE A 231 9.99 -8.93 12.30
CA ILE A 231 8.67 -9.57 12.46
C ILE A 231 8.33 -9.64 13.94
N ASP A 232 7.54 -8.70 14.39
CA ASP A 232 7.15 -8.59 15.79
C ASP A 232 5.72 -9.07 16.07
N ASP A 233 4.83 -8.95 15.10
CA ASP A 233 3.44 -9.35 15.22
C ASP A 233 2.90 -9.97 13.93
N LYS A 234 1.57 -10.28 13.92
CA LYS A 234 0.92 -10.91 12.76
C LYS A 234 0.86 -9.99 11.54
N GLN A 235 0.80 -8.67 11.74
CA GLN A 235 0.78 -7.72 10.63
C GLN A 235 2.17 -7.63 9.98
N ASP A 236 3.23 -7.67 10.78
CA ASP A 236 4.60 -7.73 10.26
C ASP A 236 4.85 -9.00 9.48
N LEU A 237 4.34 -10.14 9.98
CA LEU A 237 4.40 -11.41 9.25
C LEU A 237 3.72 -11.33 7.88
N ASP A 238 2.53 -10.74 7.80
CA ASP A 238 1.79 -10.54 6.54
C ASP A 238 2.55 -9.62 5.55
N ILE A 239 3.19 -8.55 6.06
CA ILE A 239 4.04 -7.67 5.24
C ILE A 239 5.29 -8.42 4.74
N ALA A 240 5.99 -9.13 5.64
CA ALA A 240 7.17 -9.91 5.29
C ALA A 240 6.84 -10.99 4.24
N GLU A 241 5.70 -11.67 4.39
CA GLU A 241 5.22 -12.63 3.39
C GLU A 241 4.97 -12.02 2.02
N ALA A 242 4.53 -10.76 1.94
CA ALA A 242 4.36 -10.07 0.66
C ALA A 242 5.71 -9.62 0.08
N LEU A 243 6.61 -9.06 0.92
CA LEU A 243 7.92 -8.56 0.49
C LEU A 243 8.84 -9.68 -0.03
N PHE A 244 8.78 -10.86 0.60
CA PHE A 244 9.63 -12.02 0.32
C PHE A 244 8.88 -13.17 -0.35
N ALA A 245 7.73 -12.87 -0.99
CA ALA A 245 7.00 -13.85 -1.78
C ALA A 245 7.81 -14.27 -3.02
N ASP A 246 7.60 -15.51 -3.46
CA ASP A 246 8.10 -15.98 -4.74
C ASP A 246 7.38 -15.33 -5.93
N GLU A 247 7.87 -15.58 -7.14
CA GLU A 247 7.34 -14.97 -8.36
C GLU A 247 5.89 -15.38 -8.65
N GLN A 248 5.48 -16.55 -8.20
CA GLN A 248 4.13 -17.07 -8.45
C GLN A 248 3.08 -16.39 -7.57
N ASP A 249 3.47 -15.99 -6.36
CA ASP A 249 2.56 -15.48 -5.34
C ASP A 249 2.61 -13.96 -5.12
N ILE A 250 3.71 -13.30 -5.47
CA ILE A 250 3.96 -11.90 -5.11
C ILE A 250 2.85 -10.96 -5.62
N ILE A 251 2.44 -11.09 -6.87
CA ILE A 251 1.40 -10.24 -7.47
C ILE A 251 0.06 -10.49 -6.77
N ARG A 252 -0.29 -11.76 -6.53
CA ARG A 252 -1.52 -12.13 -5.83
C ARG A 252 -1.58 -11.56 -4.41
N LYS A 253 -0.46 -11.60 -3.68
CA LYS A 253 -0.36 -11.05 -2.32
C LYS A 253 -0.53 -9.52 -2.30
N TYR A 254 0.05 -8.81 -3.27
CA TYR A 254 -0.17 -7.35 -3.39
C TYR A 254 -1.61 -7.02 -3.81
N TYR A 255 -2.16 -7.68 -4.82
CA TYR A 255 -3.53 -7.41 -5.27
C TYR A 255 -4.58 -7.71 -4.19
N GLY A 256 -4.39 -8.77 -3.41
CA GLY A 256 -5.28 -9.15 -2.32
C GLY A 256 -5.40 -8.11 -1.19
N ARG A 257 -4.47 -7.14 -1.13
CA ARG A 257 -4.52 -6.08 -0.11
C ARG A 257 -5.56 -4.99 -0.39
N TYR A 258 -5.94 -4.79 -1.64
CA TYR A 258 -6.87 -3.72 -2.05
C TYR A 258 -6.50 -2.31 -1.56
N GLY A 259 -5.26 -2.06 -1.14
CA GLY A 259 -4.77 -0.80 -0.59
C GLY A 259 -3.75 -0.99 0.54
N GLY A 260 -3.50 0.06 1.33
CA GLY A 260 -2.54 0.00 2.43
C GLY A 260 -1.08 -0.02 1.99
N PHE A 261 -0.81 0.43 0.76
CA PHE A 261 0.53 0.40 0.16
C PHE A 261 1.51 1.39 0.80
N TRP A 262 1.06 2.26 1.70
CA TRP A 262 1.97 3.06 2.54
C TRP A 262 2.89 2.20 3.45
N ARG A 263 2.55 0.91 3.64
CA ARG A 263 3.43 -0.09 4.30
C ARG A 263 4.56 -0.58 3.38
N PHE A 264 4.56 -0.18 2.11
CA PHE A 264 5.56 -0.48 1.09
C PHE A 264 6.05 0.82 0.44
N PRO A 265 6.70 1.73 1.20
CA PRO A 265 6.97 3.10 0.75
C PRO A 265 7.91 3.19 -0.46
N GLN A 266 8.69 2.13 -0.71
CA GLN A 266 9.55 2.05 -1.90
C GLN A 266 8.79 1.67 -3.17
N MET A 267 7.56 1.15 -3.05
CA MET A 267 6.76 0.68 -4.17
C MET A 267 5.94 1.81 -4.78
N LEU A 268 6.02 1.98 -6.09
CA LEU A 268 5.20 2.91 -6.84
C LEU A 268 3.94 2.20 -7.36
N ASP A 269 2.78 2.60 -6.85
CA ASP A 269 1.50 1.97 -7.15
C ASP A 269 0.80 2.62 -8.35
N TYR A 270 0.58 1.85 -9.43
CA TYR A 270 -0.21 2.21 -10.62
C TYR A 270 -1.58 1.51 -10.67
N CYS A 271 -1.98 0.81 -9.61
CA CYS A 271 -3.29 0.13 -9.55
C CYS A 271 -4.42 1.08 -9.16
N TYR A 272 -4.14 2.08 -8.31
CA TYR A 272 -5.14 2.97 -7.75
C TYR A 272 -5.17 4.35 -8.41
N LEU A 273 -6.38 4.80 -8.68
CA LEU A 273 -6.73 5.84 -9.64
C LEU A 273 -7.05 7.14 -8.88
N VAL A 274 -6.03 7.93 -8.56
CA VAL A 274 -6.16 9.11 -7.69
C VAL A 274 -5.46 10.31 -8.31
N ASN A 275 -6.11 11.49 -8.33
CA ASN A 275 -5.52 12.74 -8.77
C ASN A 275 -4.38 13.18 -7.81
N PRO A 276 -3.13 13.28 -8.25
CA PRO A 276 -2.02 13.67 -7.40
C PRO A 276 -1.92 15.19 -7.17
N TYR A 277 -2.65 16.02 -7.94
CA TYR A 277 -2.42 17.47 -8.02
C TYR A 277 -3.30 18.31 -7.10
N PHE A 278 -4.43 17.79 -6.59
CA PHE A 278 -5.35 18.60 -5.78
C PHE A 278 -4.93 18.75 -4.32
N ARG A 279 -4.15 17.84 -3.77
CA ARG A 279 -3.69 17.95 -2.38
C ARG A 279 -2.73 19.14 -2.22
N SER A 280 -3.30 20.37 -2.29
CA SER A 280 -2.55 21.60 -2.00
C SER A 280 -2.11 21.62 -0.55
N SER A 281 -0.99 22.29 -0.23
CA SER A 281 -0.52 22.44 1.13
C SER A 281 -1.62 23.02 2.03
N ASN A 282 -2.31 24.04 1.58
CA ASN A 282 -3.31 24.76 2.39
C ASN A 282 -4.47 23.88 2.87
N ILE A 283 -5.02 22.99 2.04
CA ILE A 283 -6.11 22.10 2.48
C ILE A 283 -5.59 21.03 3.44
N ILE A 284 -4.35 20.55 3.24
CA ILE A 284 -3.71 19.61 4.15
C ILE A 284 -3.40 20.30 5.48
N ASP A 285 -2.80 21.48 5.45
CA ASP A 285 -2.50 22.27 6.66
C ASP A 285 -3.76 22.55 7.50
N GLU A 286 -4.89 22.87 6.83
CA GLU A 286 -6.17 23.07 7.54
C GLU A 286 -6.71 21.76 8.14
N MET A 287 -6.55 20.63 7.45
CA MET A 287 -6.90 19.29 7.97
C MET A 287 -6.02 18.92 9.18
N GLU A 288 -4.70 19.16 9.10
CA GLU A 288 -3.75 18.89 10.18
C GLU A 288 -4.01 19.75 11.41
N ALA A 289 -4.30 21.03 11.23
CA ALA A 289 -4.64 21.95 12.32
C ALA A 289 -5.87 21.48 13.14
N ASN A 290 -6.79 20.77 12.48
CA ASN A 290 -8.02 20.26 13.10
C ASN A 290 -7.95 18.76 13.46
N PHE A 291 -6.84 18.08 13.19
CA PHE A 291 -6.72 16.63 13.33
C PHE A 291 -7.11 16.12 14.72
N ARG A 292 -6.66 16.78 15.81
CA ARG A 292 -6.95 16.38 17.19
C ARG A 292 -8.43 16.44 17.52
N THR A 293 -9.15 17.46 17.02
CA THR A 293 -10.60 17.59 17.17
C THR A 293 -11.32 16.52 16.36
N LEU A 294 -10.94 16.37 15.09
CA LEU A 294 -11.61 15.45 14.16
C LEU A 294 -11.48 13.98 14.57
N ILE A 295 -10.37 13.59 15.21
CA ILE A 295 -10.19 12.21 15.68
C ILE A 295 -10.87 11.96 17.05
N GLY A 296 -11.09 13.01 17.84
CA GLY A 296 -11.65 12.92 19.19
C GLY A 296 -13.17 13.04 19.27
N GLU A 297 -13.82 13.56 18.21
CA GLU A 297 -15.24 13.88 18.22
C GLU A 297 -16.04 13.01 17.22
N TYR A 298 -17.27 12.69 17.58
CA TYR A 298 -18.19 12.03 16.66
C TYR A 298 -18.54 12.95 15.49
N PRO A 299 -18.65 12.43 14.25
CA PRO A 299 -19.20 13.21 13.15
C PRO A 299 -20.69 13.46 13.34
N SER A 300 -21.21 14.42 12.59
CA SER A 300 -22.65 14.69 12.54
C SER A 300 -23.44 13.54 11.89
N GLY A 301 -24.74 13.51 12.15
CA GLY A 301 -25.64 12.54 11.51
C GLY A 301 -25.98 12.91 10.05
N MET A 302 -26.73 12.01 9.38
CA MET A 302 -27.11 12.11 7.96
C MET A 302 -27.72 13.46 7.58
N LYS A 303 -28.52 14.09 8.45
CA LYS A 303 -29.14 15.40 8.16
C LYS A 303 -28.10 16.49 7.88
N VAL A 304 -27.10 16.61 8.77
CA VAL A 304 -26.03 17.62 8.63
C VAL A 304 -25.11 17.28 7.47
N ASN A 305 -24.72 16.02 7.34
CA ASN A 305 -23.86 15.57 6.22
C ASN A 305 -24.55 15.77 4.86
N THR A 306 -25.86 15.56 4.77
CA THR A 306 -26.65 15.89 3.56
C THR A 306 -26.62 17.38 3.25
N LEU A 307 -26.76 18.25 4.27
CA LEU A 307 -26.67 19.71 4.11
C LEU A 307 -25.26 20.12 3.60
N CYS A 308 -24.20 19.54 4.17
CA CYS A 308 -22.82 19.78 3.72
C CYS A 308 -22.63 19.35 2.26
N ALA A 309 -23.11 18.18 1.89
CA ALA A 309 -23.05 17.65 0.53
C ALA A 309 -23.86 18.52 -0.44
N SER A 310 -25.08 18.92 -0.06
CA SER A 310 -25.93 19.84 -0.83
C SER A 310 -25.21 21.15 -1.14
N LYS A 311 -24.57 21.74 -0.15
CA LYS A 311 -23.75 22.95 -0.31
C LYS A 311 -22.56 22.73 -1.26
N CYS A 312 -21.84 21.62 -1.12
CA CYS A 312 -20.63 21.34 -1.91
C CYS A 312 -20.92 21.17 -3.40
N TRP A 313 -21.99 20.48 -3.74
CA TRP A 313 -22.29 20.13 -5.15
C TRP A 313 -23.52 20.83 -5.72
N GLY A 314 -24.13 21.76 -4.99
CA GLY A 314 -25.26 22.55 -5.47
C GLY A 314 -26.54 21.73 -5.71
N ILE A 315 -26.65 20.53 -5.14
CA ILE A 315 -27.80 19.63 -5.30
C ILE A 315 -28.71 19.74 -4.09
N ARG A 316 -30.03 19.75 -4.29
CA ARG A 316 -31.01 19.82 -3.20
C ARG A 316 -30.83 18.67 -2.21
N GLU A 317 -31.06 18.92 -0.92
CA GLU A 317 -30.89 17.93 0.15
C GLU A 317 -31.75 16.67 -0.05
N GLU A 318 -32.94 16.82 -0.62
CA GLU A 318 -33.83 15.69 -0.92
C GLU A 318 -33.39 14.86 -2.15
N TYR A 319 -32.39 15.30 -2.91
CA TYR A 319 -31.87 14.61 -4.09
C TYR A 319 -30.48 14.02 -3.90
N ILE A 320 -29.83 14.21 -2.76
CA ILE A 320 -28.46 13.78 -2.52
C ILE A 320 -28.31 12.93 -1.25
N VAL A 321 -27.47 11.91 -1.35
CA VAL A 321 -27.00 11.06 -0.23
C VAL A 321 -25.48 11.02 -0.23
N PRO A 322 -24.79 11.50 0.81
CA PRO A 322 -23.37 11.22 1.03
C PRO A 322 -23.18 9.83 1.63
N GLY A 323 -22.14 9.11 1.21
CA GLY A 323 -21.80 7.77 1.67
C GLY A 323 -20.32 7.60 1.99
N ASN A 324 -20.00 6.54 2.74
CA ASN A 324 -18.64 6.14 3.08
C ASN A 324 -17.92 5.54 1.85
N GLY A 325 -17.56 6.45 0.91
CA GLY A 325 -17.15 6.11 -0.44
C GLY A 325 -18.31 5.66 -1.32
N ALA A 326 -18.08 5.64 -2.64
CA ALA A 326 -19.07 5.15 -3.58
C ALA A 326 -19.48 3.69 -3.32
N ALA A 327 -18.58 2.86 -2.78
CA ALA A 327 -18.83 1.43 -2.55
C ALA A 327 -20.01 1.18 -1.60
N GLU A 328 -20.19 1.99 -0.55
CA GLU A 328 -21.36 1.91 0.34
C GLU A 328 -22.65 2.24 -0.42
N LEU A 329 -22.61 3.30 -1.22
CA LEU A 329 -23.77 3.74 -2.00
C LEU A 329 -24.11 2.78 -3.15
N ILE A 330 -23.10 2.20 -3.81
CA ILE A 330 -23.29 1.13 -4.80
C ILE A 330 -24.02 -0.04 -4.14
N LYS A 331 -23.56 -0.52 -2.99
CA LYS A 331 -24.23 -1.61 -2.28
C LYS A 331 -25.70 -1.25 -1.98
N ALA A 332 -25.93 -0.11 -1.35
CA ALA A 332 -27.28 0.33 -1.02
C ALA A 332 -28.16 0.52 -2.26
N LEU A 333 -27.62 1.05 -3.37
CA LEU A 333 -28.35 1.20 -4.62
C LEU A 333 -28.74 -0.17 -5.21
N MET A 334 -27.77 -1.09 -5.34
CA MET A 334 -27.99 -2.40 -5.96
C MET A 334 -29.04 -3.24 -5.19
N GLU A 335 -29.08 -3.12 -3.86
CA GLU A 335 -30.10 -3.75 -3.01
C GLU A 335 -31.51 -3.15 -3.20
N ASN A 336 -31.63 -1.96 -3.81
CA ASN A 336 -32.90 -1.30 -4.12
C ASN A 336 -33.36 -1.50 -5.59
N LEU A 337 -32.54 -2.13 -6.41
CA LEU A 337 -32.91 -2.47 -7.78
C LEU A 337 -33.67 -3.81 -7.82
N SER A 338 -34.48 -3.96 -8.84
CA SER A 338 -35.20 -5.21 -9.14
C SER A 338 -35.25 -5.42 -10.66
N GLY A 339 -35.49 -6.65 -11.09
CA GLY A 339 -35.54 -7.00 -12.50
C GLY A 339 -34.14 -7.22 -13.10
N THR A 340 -33.96 -6.81 -14.34
CA THR A 340 -32.71 -6.99 -15.08
C THR A 340 -31.88 -5.71 -15.11
N ILE A 341 -30.54 -5.87 -15.20
CA ILE A 341 -29.62 -4.75 -15.35
C ILE A 341 -28.80 -4.89 -16.64
N GLY A 342 -28.80 -3.85 -17.45
CA GLY A 342 -27.91 -3.67 -18.59
C GLY A 342 -26.56 -3.13 -18.13
N ILE A 343 -25.46 -3.69 -18.62
CA ILE A 343 -24.10 -3.22 -18.36
C ILE A 343 -23.26 -3.25 -19.64
N VAL A 344 -22.18 -2.50 -19.66
CA VAL A 344 -21.13 -2.63 -20.69
C VAL A 344 -20.02 -3.52 -20.17
N ARG A 345 -19.41 -4.36 -21.01
CA ARG A 345 -18.24 -5.18 -20.70
C ARG A 345 -17.06 -4.79 -21.61
N PRO A 346 -15.81 -4.76 -21.09
CA PRO A 346 -15.41 -4.91 -19.67
C PRO A 346 -15.89 -3.75 -18.80
N THR A 347 -16.02 -3.93 -17.48
CA THR A 347 -16.54 -2.90 -16.59
C THR A 347 -15.89 -2.92 -15.20
N PHE A 348 -16.30 -2.01 -14.32
CA PHE A 348 -15.97 -2.02 -12.90
C PHE A 348 -16.85 -3.03 -12.15
N GLU A 349 -16.22 -4.10 -11.64
CA GLU A 349 -16.92 -5.29 -11.13
C GLU A 349 -17.74 -5.05 -9.85
N GLU A 350 -17.57 -3.94 -9.14
CA GLU A 350 -18.31 -3.69 -7.89
C GLU A 350 -19.83 -3.67 -8.08
N TYR A 351 -20.30 -3.23 -9.26
CA TYR A 351 -21.73 -3.25 -9.59
C TYR A 351 -22.22 -4.66 -9.93
N PRO A 352 -21.70 -5.35 -10.95
CA PRO A 352 -22.21 -6.67 -11.31
C PRO A 352 -21.98 -7.73 -10.25
N ASN A 353 -20.92 -7.64 -9.43
CA ASN A 353 -20.67 -8.55 -8.30
C ASN A 353 -21.76 -8.47 -7.21
N ARG A 354 -22.60 -7.44 -7.23
CA ARG A 354 -23.73 -7.26 -6.30
C ARG A 354 -25.09 -7.61 -6.92
N TYR A 355 -25.09 -8.21 -8.12
CA TYR A 355 -26.29 -8.56 -8.84
C TYR A 355 -26.22 -10.00 -9.36
N ALA A 356 -27.35 -10.65 -9.53
CA ALA A 356 -27.39 -12.02 -10.06
C ALA A 356 -26.93 -12.04 -11.52
N ALA A 357 -26.06 -12.97 -11.87
CA ALA A 357 -25.52 -13.07 -13.23
C ALA A 357 -26.62 -13.30 -14.27
N GLU A 358 -27.64 -14.06 -13.92
CA GLU A 358 -28.79 -14.40 -14.78
C GLU A 358 -29.70 -13.19 -15.07
N GLN A 359 -29.62 -12.15 -14.25
CA GLN A 359 -30.35 -10.90 -14.40
C GLN A 359 -29.51 -9.81 -15.06
N THR A 360 -28.29 -10.12 -15.53
CA THR A 360 -27.37 -9.16 -16.13
C THR A 360 -27.35 -9.32 -17.65
N ILE A 361 -27.67 -8.24 -18.37
CA ILE A 361 -27.62 -8.15 -19.83
C ILE A 361 -26.37 -7.35 -20.21
N ALA A 362 -25.39 -7.98 -20.85
CA ALA A 362 -24.10 -7.37 -21.15
C ALA A 362 -23.99 -6.95 -22.62
N PHE A 363 -23.72 -5.68 -22.86
CA PHE A 363 -23.23 -5.18 -24.13
C PHE A 363 -21.70 -5.28 -24.17
N VAL A 364 -21.17 -5.86 -25.23
CA VAL A 364 -19.71 -6.00 -25.44
C VAL A 364 -19.35 -5.32 -26.75
N PRO A 365 -18.59 -4.20 -26.74
CA PRO A 365 -18.13 -3.55 -27.97
C PRO A 365 -17.29 -4.52 -28.82
N GLN A 366 -17.57 -4.57 -30.13
CA GLN A 366 -16.94 -5.51 -31.08
C GLN A 366 -15.79 -4.87 -31.87
N ASN A 367 -15.07 -3.92 -31.25
CA ASN A 367 -13.90 -3.28 -31.85
C ASN A 367 -12.69 -3.35 -30.90
N GLU A 368 -11.50 -3.21 -31.45
CA GLU A 368 -10.23 -3.37 -30.73
C GLU A 368 -10.02 -2.34 -29.60
N ASP A 369 -10.62 -1.15 -29.71
CA ASP A 369 -10.49 -0.08 -28.72
C ASP A 369 -11.63 -0.06 -27.70
N TYR A 370 -12.54 -1.03 -27.74
CA TYR A 370 -13.73 -1.10 -26.86
C TYR A 370 -14.56 0.19 -26.89
N ARG A 371 -14.59 0.87 -28.05
CA ARG A 371 -15.36 2.10 -28.25
C ARG A 371 -16.83 1.81 -28.45
N TYR A 372 -17.66 2.63 -27.84
CA TYR A 372 -19.10 2.62 -28.00
C TYR A 372 -19.67 4.02 -27.76
N SER A 373 -20.82 4.28 -28.39
CA SER A 373 -21.58 5.52 -28.32
C SER A 373 -22.91 5.31 -27.59
N ALA A 374 -23.65 6.40 -27.34
CA ALA A 374 -25.02 6.31 -26.86
C ALA A 374 -25.95 5.59 -27.88
N ASP A 375 -25.72 5.78 -29.18
CA ASP A 375 -26.50 5.14 -30.22
C ASP A 375 -26.31 3.61 -30.23
N ASP A 376 -25.10 3.12 -30.03
CA ASP A 376 -24.83 1.69 -29.90
C ASP A 376 -25.59 1.09 -28.72
N LEU A 377 -25.58 1.77 -27.57
CA LEU A 377 -26.29 1.33 -26.37
C LEU A 377 -27.81 1.35 -26.57
N MET A 378 -28.34 2.44 -27.15
CA MET A 378 -29.76 2.54 -27.43
C MET A 378 -30.22 1.46 -28.41
N THR A 379 -29.44 1.16 -29.43
CA THR A 379 -29.76 0.10 -30.42
C THR A 379 -29.80 -1.26 -29.72
N PHE A 380 -28.76 -1.62 -29.03
CA PHE A 380 -28.65 -2.93 -28.37
C PHE A 380 -29.72 -3.12 -27.28
N PHE A 381 -29.90 -2.13 -26.41
CA PHE A 381 -30.86 -2.23 -25.31
C PHE A 381 -32.32 -1.99 -25.71
N SER A 382 -32.58 -1.54 -26.93
CA SER A 382 -33.94 -1.58 -27.50
C SER A 382 -34.40 -3.00 -27.88
N GLU A 383 -33.44 -3.85 -28.28
CA GLU A 383 -33.71 -5.27 -28.56
C GLU A 383 -33.64 -6.15 -27.31
N HIS A 384 -32.84 -5.73 -26.31
CA HIS A 384 -32.56 -6.47 -25.07
C HIS A 384 -32.86 -5.57 -23.86
N GLN A 385 -34.09 -5.11 -23.73
CA GLN A 385 -34.48 -4.07 -22.79
C GLN A 385 -34.28 -4.50 -21.32
N PRO A 386 -33.43 -3.81 -20.54
CA PRO A 386 -33.30 -4.03 -19.11
C PRO A 386 -34.27 -3.15 -18.32
N ASP A 387 -34.49 -3.48 -17.04
CA ASP A 387 -35.18 -2.62 -16.07
C ASP A 387 -34.31 -1.44 -15.60
N SER A 388 -32.99 -1.66 -15.54
CA SER A 388 -32.00 -0.63 -15.23
C SER A 388 -30.82 -0.72 -16.19
N LEU A 389 -30.21 0.41 -16.55
CA LEU A 389 -28.99 0.47 -17.37
C LEU A 389 -27.89 1.18 -16.59
N LEU A 390 -26.73 0.52 -16.41
CA LEU A 390 -25.54 1.11 -15.81
C LEU A 390 -24.59 1.60 -16.91
N LEU A 391 -24.22 2.87 -16.81
CA LEU A 391 -23.17 3.51 -17.60
C LEU A 391 -22.10 4.07 -16.66
N ILE A 392 -20.86 3.60 -16.77
CA ILE A 392 -19.70 4.20 -16.13
C ILE A 392 -19.06 5.15 -17.13
N ASN A 393 -18.98 6.44 -16.82
CA ASN A 393 -18.58 7.45 -17.81
C ASN A 393 -17.61 8.50 -17.21
N PRO A 394 -16.32 8.49 -17.58
CA PRO A 394 -15.60 7.54 -18.45
C PRO A 394 -15.58 6.11 -17.91
N ASP A 395 -15.56 5.13 -18.81
CA ASP A 395 -15.66 3.71 -18.51
C ASP A 395 -14.38 3.13 -17.88
N ASN A 396 -14.52 2.13 -17.02
CA ASN A 396 -13.43 1.45 -16.35
C ASN A 396 -13.45 -0.06 -16.67
N PRO A 397 -12.47 -0.61 -17.40
CA PRO A 397 -11.08 -0.12 -17.53
C PRO A 397 -10.76 0.61 -18.85
N THR A 398 -11.68 0.73 -19.81
CA THR A 398 -11.38 1.17 -21.19
C THR A 398 -11.09 2.67 -21.31
N GLY A 399 -11.65 3.49 -20.42
CA GLY A 399 -11.58 4.95 -20.52
C GLY A 399 -12.47 5.54 -21.61
N ASN A 400 -13.37 4.75 -22.22
CA ASN A 400 -14.34 5.25 -23.18
C ASN A 400 -15.23 6.32 -22.55
N PHE A 401 -15.49 7.39 -23.28
CA PHE A 401 -16.27 8.53 -22.78
C PHE A 401 -17.39 8.88 -23.77
N ILE A 402 -18.59 8.98 -23.25
CA ILE A 402 -19.76 9.49 -23.99
C ILE A 402 -19.96 10.96 -23.59
N PRO A 403 -19.95 11.91 -24.53
CA PRO A 403 -20.19 13.32 -24.26
C PRO A 403 -21.52 13.57 -23.56
N ARG A 404 -21.59 14.59 -22.71
CA ARG A 404 -22.77 14.91 -21.90
C ARG A 404 -24.07 14.99 -22.72
N GLN A 405 -24.03 15.59 -23.92
CA GLN A 405 -25.22 15.71 -24.77
C GLN A 405 -25.75 14.32 -25.21
N ASP A 406 -24.85 13.38 -25.48
CA ASP A 406 -25.24 12.03 -25.90
C ASP A 406 -25.70 11.19 -24.69
N VAL A 407 -25.14 11.43 -23.47
CA VAL A 407 -25.67 10.82 -22.25
C VAL A 407 -27.08 11.33 -21.96
N LEU A 408 -27.39 12.62 -22.24
CA LEU A 408 -28.77 13.15 -22.13
C LEU A 408 -29.72 12.54 -23.17
N ARG A 409 -29.25 12.25 -24.40
CA ARG A 409 -30.05 11.47 -25.39
C ARG A 409 -30.35 10.05 -24.90
N LEU A 410 -29.36 9.43 -24.25
CA LEU A 410 -29.56 8.11 -23.62
C LEU A 410 -30.55 8.19 -22.44
N ALA A 411 -30.55 9.29 -21.68
CA ALA A 411 -31.55 9.54 -20.64
C ALA A 411 -32.96 9.76 -21.20
N ASP A 412 -33.09 10.48 -22.32
CA ASP A 412 -34.37 10.60 -23.05
C ASP A 412 -34.90 9.24 -23.55
N TRP A 413 -33.99 8.39 -24.04
CA TRP A 413 -34.33 7.04 -24.46
C TRP A 413 -34.78 6.19 -23.26
N ALA A 414 -34.04 6.23 -22.17
CA ALA A 414 -34.33 5.49 -20.95
C ALA A 414 -35.69 5.87 -20.35
N GLU A 415 -36.01 7.17 -20.30
CA GLU A 415 -37.32 7.68 -19.86
C GLU A 415 -38.47 7.14 -20.71
N LYS A 416 -38.32 7.17 -22.05
CA LYS A 416 -39.33 6.66 -22.99
C LYS A 416 -39.59 5.16 -22.87
N HIS A 417 -38.59 4.39 -22.46
CA HIS A 417 -38.66 2.93 -22.32
C HIS A 417 -38.90 2.46 -20.87
N GLY A 418 -39.02 3.39 -19.92
CA GLY A 418 -39.21 3.07 -18.51
C GLY A 418 -37.98 2.40 -17.88
N VAL A 419 -36.80 2.64 -18.45
CA VAL A 419 -35.51 2.11 -17.97
C VAL A 419 -34.90 3.09 -16.94
N ARG A 420 -34.43 2.60 -15.81
CA ARG A 420 -33.67 3.42 -14.85
C ARG A 420 -32.24 3.55 -15.34
N LEU A 421 -31.80 4.77 -15.62
CA LEU A 421 -30.42 5.04 -16.03
C LEU A 421 -29.54 5.37 -14.81
N ILE A 422 -28.49 4.59 -14.59
CA ILE A 422 -27.48 4.79 -13.55
C ILE A 422 -26.20 5.23 -14.24
N VAL A 423 -25.72 6.44 -13.95
CA VAL A 423 -24.47 6.98 -14.49
C VAL A 423 -23.46 7.15 -13.36
N ASP A 424 -22.34 6.43 -13.44
CA ASP A 424 -21.21 6.61 -12.53
C ASP A 424 -20.22 7.61 -13.13
N GLU A 425 -20.21 8.81 -12.55
CA GLU A 425 -19.35 9.94 -12.94
C GLU A 425 -18.04 10.00 -12.14
N SER A 426 -17.58 8.92 -11.55
CA SER A 426 -16.38 8.92 -10.67
C SER A 426 -15.11 9.41 -11.38
N PHE A 427 -15.08 9.42 -12.71
CA PHE A 427 -13.94 9.84 -13.52
C PHE A 427 -14.24 11.02 -14.45
N VAL A 428 -15.45 11.58 -14.45
CA VAL A 428 -15.91 12.62 -15.40
C VAL A 428 -15.07 13.90 -15.34
N ASP A 429 -14.51 14.22 -14.19
CA ASP A 429 -13.69 15.42 -13.98
C ASP A 429 -12.31 15.35 -14.67
N PHE A 430 -11.94 14.17 -15.17
CA PHE A 430 -10.72 13.97 -15.95
C PHE A 430 -10.93 14.10 -17.46
N ALA A 431 -12.19 14.07 -17.92
CA ALA A 431 -12.51 14.13 -19.34
C ALA A 431 -12.32 15.54 -19.91
N ALA A 432 -11.94 15.60 -21.18
CA ALA A 432 -11.89 16.86 -21.93
C ALA A 432 -13.24 17.58 -21.88
N GLY A 433 -13.24 18.91 -21.77
CA GLY A 433 -14.45 19.70 -21.60
C GLY A 433 -14.89 19.91 -20.14
N TYR A 434 -14.15 19.37 -19.16
CA TYR A 434 -14.34 19.71 -17.75
C TYR A 434 -14.41 21.24 -17.54
N PRO A 435 -15.32 21.80 -16.70
CA PRO A 435 -16.26 21.09 -15.80
C PRO A 435 -17.66 20.82 -16.41
N ALA A 436 -17.88 21.08 -17.68
CA ALA A 436 -19.21 21.06 -18.28
C ALA A 436 -19.81 19.64 -18.46
N ASN A 437 -19.04 18.59 -18.23
CA ASN A 437 -19.43 17.21 -18.54
C ASN A 437 -20.39 16.57 -17.52
N THR A 438 -20.45 17.07 -16.27
CA THR A 438 -21.23 16.45 -15.21
C THR A 438 -22.75 16.59 -15.43
N LEU A 439 -23.50 15.56 -15.02
CA LEU A 439 -24.97 15.55 -14.94
C LEU A 439 -25.48 16.07 -13.57
N LEU A 440 -24.61 16.36 -12.63
CA LEU A 440 -24.95 16.85 -11.29
C LEU A 440 -25.53 18.28 -11.38
N SER A 441 -26.82 18.36 -11.65
CA SER A 441 -27.59 19.59 -11.71
C SER A 441 -29.05 19.29 -11.32
N ASN A 442 -29.65 20.13 -10.48
CA ASN A 442 -31.06 19.98 -10.10
C ASN A 442 -31.98 19.95 -11.33
N ALA A 443 -31.69 20.80 -12.32
CA ALA A 443 -32.49 20.85 -13.56
C ALA A 443 -32.41 19.54 -14.34
N VAL A 444 -31.23 18.91 -14.43
CA VAL A 444 -31.09 17.62 -15.13
C VAL A 444 -31.80 16.51 -14.36
N LEU A 445 -31.60 16.43 -13.03
CA LEU A 445 -32.24 15.40 -12.21
C LEU A 445 -33.79 15.53 -12.25
N GLU A 446 -34.33 16.74 -12.23
CA GLU A 446 -35.77 16.99 -12.30
C GLU A 446 -36.35 16.70 -13.69
N GLN A 447 -35.58 16.92 -14.76
CA GLN A 447 -35.95 16.57 -16.11
C GLN A 447 -36.00 15.05 -16.33
N TYR A 448 -35.12 14.29 -15.65
CA TYR A 448 -35.01 12.84 -15.79
C TYR A 448 -35.19 12.14 -14.45
N PRO A 449 -36.42 11.93 -13.97
CA PRO A 449 -36.68 11.29 -12.65
C PRO A 449 -36.14 9.86 -12.53
N HIS A 450 -35.90 9.15 -13.62
CA HIS A 450 -35.30 7.82 -13.65
C HIS A 450 -33.78 7.82 -13.68
N LEU A 451 -33.12 9.01 -13.72
CA LEU A 451 -31.68 9.17 -13.69
C LEU A 451 -31.15 9.10 -12.26
N ILE A 452 -30.12 8.28 -12.07
CA ILE A 452 -29.33 8.22 -10.85
C ILE A 452 -27.88 8.54 -11.22
N VAL A 453 -27.26 9.49 -10.52
CA VAL A 453 -25.86 9.85 -10.71
C VAL A 453 -25.06 9.44 -9.48
N MET A 454 -24.04 8.62 -9.69
CA MET A 454 -23.08 8.20 -8.68
C MET A 454 -21.75 8.93 -8.88
N LYS A 455 -21.08 9.37 -7.81
CA LYS A 455 -19.76 9.98 -7.92
C LYS A 455 -18.89 9.64 -6.72
N SER A 456 -17.73 9.03 -6.97
CA SER A 456 -16.68 8.86 -5.95
C SER A 456 -15.88 10.14 -5.81
N ILE A 457 -15.79 10.66 -4.61
CA ILE A 457 -14.97 11.84 -4.31
C ILE A 457 -13.49 11.47 -4.15
N SER A 458 -13.21 10.20 -3.88
CA SER A 458 -11.85 9.69 -3.66
C SER A 458 -10.90 9.87 -4.85
N LYS A 459 -11.41 9.91 -6.08
CA LYS A 459 -10.63 9.84 -7.32
C LYS A 459 -10.11 11.21 -7.75
N SER A 460 -10.98 12.05 -8.28
CA SER A 460 -10.64 13.36 -8.81
C SER A 460 -10.18 14.35 -7.73
N TYR A 461 -10.72 14.24 -6.53
CA TYR A 461 -10.32 15.09 -5.39
C TYR A 461 -9.04 14.62 -4.68
N GLY A 462 -8.44 13.50 -5.07
CA GLY A 462 -7.16 13.05 -4.54
C GLY A 462 -7.17 12.62 -3.07
N VAL A 463 -8.33 12.33 -2.49
CA VAL A 463 -8.53 12.08 -1.06
C VAL A 463 -9.15 10.70 -0.77
N PRO A 464 -8.57 9.59 -1.24
CA PRO A 464 -9.18 8.27 -1.09
C PRO A 464 -9.32 7.85 0.37
N GLY A 465 -8.47 8.35 1.26
CA GLY A 465 -8.44 8.01 2.70
C GLY A 465 -9.63 8.54 3.48
N ILE A 466 -10.24 9.66 3.05
CA ILE A 466 -11.42 10.22 3.76
C ILE A 466 -12.71 9.43 3.48
N ARG A 467 -12.71 8.57 2.47
CA ARG A 467 -13.85 7.70 2.17
C ARG A 467 -15.17 8.46 1.94
N LEU A 468 -15.25 9.26 0.87
CA LEU A 468 -16.45 10.03 0.53
C LEU A 468 -16.93 9.70 -0.89
N GLY A 469 -18.24 9.55 -1.03
CA GLY A 469 -18.97 9.42 -2.28
C GLY A 469 -20.35 10.05 -2.18
N ILE A 470 -20.98 10.33 -3.30
CA ILE A 470 -22.34 10.86 -3.36
C ILE A 470 -23.19 10.07 -4.38
N LEU A 471 -24.48 9.95 -4.09
CA LEU A 471 -25.51 9.48 -4.99
C LEU A 471 -26.58 10.55 -5.09
N CYS A 472 -26.99 10.88 -6.32
CA CYS A 472 -27.97 11.92 -6.58
C CYS A 472 -29.08 11.40 -7.50
N ALA A 473 -30.33 11.70 -7.18
CA ALA A 473 -31.51 11.39 -7.98
C ALA A 473 -32.70 12.30 -7.59
N ALA A 474 -33.60 12.60 -8.51
CA ALA A 474 -34.86 13.31 -8.18
C ALA A 474 -35.90 12.40 -7.51
N ASP A 475 -35.73 11.06 -7.55
CA ASP A 475 -36.56 10.10 -6.81
C ASP A 475 -36.32 10.23 -5.30
N LYS A 476 -37.09 11.12 -4.66
CA LYS A 476 -37.02 11.38 -3.21
C LYS A 476 -37.29 10.11 -2.37
N ALA A 477 -38.10 9.20 -2.88
CA ALA A 477 -38.42 7.96 -2.17
C ALA A 477 -37.21 7.02 -2.15
N LEU A 478 -36.50 6.88 -3.27
CA LEU A 478 -35.23 6.15 -3.35
C LEU A 478 -34.19 6.78 -2.43
N ILE A 479 -33.98 8.09 -2.53
CA ILE A 479 -33.03 8.84 -1.68
C ILE A 479 -33.33 8.61 -0.19
N ALA A 480 -34.60 8.69 0.21
CA ALA A 480 -35.00 8.47 1.60
C ALA A 480 -34.75 7.02 2.06
N ARG A 481 -34.97 6.02 1.18
CA ARG A 481 -34.67 4.62 1.48
C ARG A 481 -33.17 4.40 1.67
N ILE A 482 -32.33 4.90 0.75
CA ILE A 482 -30.88 4.77 0.83
C ILE A 482 -30.36 5.43 2.10
N LYS A 483 -30.84 6.66 2.46
CA LYS A 483 -30.47 7.34 3.71
C LYS A 483 -30.77 6.52 4.97
N LYS A 484 -31.79 5.66 4.93
CA LYS A 484 -32.14 4.77 6.05
C LYS A 484 -31.31 3.48 6.09
N GLN A 485 -30.79 3.03 4.94
CA GLN A 485 -30.01 1.80 4.83
C GLN A 485 -28.54 1.97 5.19
N VAL A 486 -27.98 3.15 4.95
CA VAL A 486 -26.61 3.45 5.38
C VAL A 486 -26.54 3.54 6.92
N SER A 487 -25.40 3.21 7.48
CA SER A 487 -25.20 3.19 8.94
C SER A 487 -25.31 4.59 9.54
N ILE A 488 -25.71 4.63 10.82
CA ILE A 488 -25.55 5.88 11.59
C ILE A 488 -24.07 6.25 11.62
N TRP A 489 -23.73 7.55 11.48
CA TRP A 489 -22.36 8.04 11.37
C TRP A 489 -21.53 7.36 10.27
N ASN A 490 -22.18 7.06 9.13
CA ASN A 490 -21.50 6.47 7.96
C ASN A 490 -20.41 7.39 7.39
N ILE A 491 -20.53 8.70 7.56
CA ILE A 491 -19.52 9.69 7.19
C ILE A 491 -18.60 9.93 8.39
N ASN A 492 -17.30 9.79 8.23
CA ASN A 492 -16.33 10.10 9.29
C ASN A 492 -16.07 11.61 9.39
N SER A 493 -15.50 12.05 10.52
CA SER A 493 -15.26 13.46 10.83
C SER A 493 -14.38 14.16 9.78
N PHE A 494 -13.41 13.46 9.21
CA PHE A 494 -12.53 14.02 8.18
C PHE A 494 -13.28 14.27 6.87
N ALA A 495 -14.18 13.37 6.47
CA ALA A 495 -15.02 13.55 5.29
C ALA A 495 -16.04 14.67 5.48
N GLU A 496 -16.67 14.77 6.64
CA GLU A 496 -17.55 15.90 6.99
C GLU A 496 -16.78 17.21 6.95
N PHE A 497 -15.63 17.30 7.59
CA PHE A 497 -14.80 18.50 7.61
C PHE A 497 -14.32 18.87 6.21
N PHE A 498 -13.94 17.90 5.39
CA PHE A 498 -13.61 18.14 4.00
C PHE A 498 -14.76 18.83 3.24
N MET A 499 -15.99 18.34 3.39
CA MET A 499 -17.16 19.00 2.79
C MET A 499 -17.38 20.43 3.32
N GLN A 500 -17.09 20.68 4.59
CA GLN A 500 -17.22 22.02 5.19
C GLN A 500 -16.24 23.02 4.58
N ILE A 501 -14.99 22.62 4.33
CA ILE A 501 -13.92 23.51 3.89
C ILE A 501 -13.73 23.56 2.36
N TYR A 502 -14.22 22.56 1.60
CA TYR A 502 -13.97 22.38 0.17
C TYR A 502 -14.21 23.66 -0.66
N SER A 503 -15.27 24.39 -0.40
CA SER A 503 -15.59 25.61 -1.15
C SER A 503 -14.48 26.68 -1.12
N LYS A 504 -13.59 26.65 -0.13
CA LYS A 504 -12.41 27.54 -0.09
C LYS A 504 -11.36 27.16 -1.13
N TYR A 505 -11.35 25.89 -1.57
CA TYR A 505 -10.34 25.26 -2.42
C TYR A 505 -10.87 24.84 -3.78
N GLU A 506 -12.08 25.23 -4.15
CA GLU A 506 -12.71 24.86 -5.42
C GLU A 506 -11.89 25.33 -6.64
N ALA A 507 -11.34 26.54 -6.58
CA ALA A 507 -10.46 27.05 -7.63
C ALA A 507 -9.16 26.23 -7.76
N ASP A 508 -8.60 25.74 -6.64
CA ASP A 508 -7.44 24.85 -6.63
C ASP A 508 -7.77 23.50 -7.26
N TYR A 509 -8.97 22.99 -6.97
CA TYR A 509 -9.47 21.76 -7.57
C TYR A 509 -9.60 21.88 -9.09
N HIS A 510 -10.18 22.96 -9.60
CA HIS A 510 -10.27 23.20 -11.04
C HIS A 510 -8.90 23.26 -11.71
N ARG A 511 -7.94 23.94 -11.09
CA ARG A 511 -6.55 23.97 -11.61
C ARG A 511 -5.91 22.58 -11.59
N ALA A 512 -6.16 21.80 -10.55
CA ALA A 512 -5.63 20.44 -10.45
C ALA A 512 -6.20 19.51 -11.54
N CYS A 513 -7.49 19.60 -11.85
CA CYS A 513 -8.10 18.85 -12.95
C CYS A 513 -7.53 19.26 -14.31
N ALA A 514 -7.38 20.56 -14.57
CA ALA A 514 -6.76 21.04 -15.81
C ALA A 514 -5.32 20.52 -15.98
N ARG A 515 -4.50 20.64 -14.93
CA ARG A 515 -3.14 20.11 -14.92
C ARG A 515 -3.11 18.61 -15.13
N PHE A 516 -4.08 17.90 -14.57
CA PHE A 516 -4.18 16.45 -14.75
C PHE A 516 -4.45 16.08 -16.21
N ILE A 517 -5.37 16.78 -16.86
CA ILE A 517 -5.70 16.55 -18.28
C ILE A 517 -4.48 16.79 -19.18
N GLU A 518 -3.70 17.84 -18.90
CA GLU A 518 -2.42 18.11 -19.60
C GLU A 518 -1.43 16.95 -19.42
N GLU A 519 -1.25 16.50 -18.17
CA GLU A 519 -0.35 15.38 -17.87
C GLU A 519 -0.81 14.07 -18.50
N ARG A 520 -2.11 13.78 -18.50
CA ARG A 520 -2.66 12.60 -19.18
C ARG A 520 -2.30 12.60 -20.67
N THR A 521 -2.49 13.73 -21.35
CA THR A 521 -2.17 13.89 -22.78
C THR A 521 -0.68 13.67 -23.05
N ARG A 522 0.18 14.25 -22.21
CA ARG A 522 1.62 14.06 -22.30
C ARG A 522 2.01 12.58 -22.10
N PHE A 523 1.51 11.98 -21.05
CA PHE A 523 1.83 10.59 -20.69
C PHE A 523 1.30 9.59 -21.73
N GLU A 524 0.13 9.86 -22.33
CA GLU A 524 -0.38 9.06 -23.46
C GLU A 524 0.61 9.03 -24.62
N ALA A 525 1.14 10.21 -25.00
CA ALA A 525 2.12 10.30 -26.07
C ALA A 525 3.38 9.48 -25.78
N GLU A 526 3.89 9.53 -24.54
CA GLU A 526 5.06 8.75 -24.13
C GLU A 526 4.78 7.25 -24.07
N LEU A 527 3.60 6.84 -23.59
CA LEU A 527 3.21 5.42 -23.58
C LEU A 527 3.08 4.83 -24.98
N ARG A 528 2.65 5.63 -25.97
CA ARG A 528 2.55 5.21 -27.37
C ARG A 528 3.90 4.95 -28.03
N GLU A 529 4.97 5.53 -27.50
CA GLU A 529 6.35 5.25 -27.96
C GLU A 529 6.92 3.95 -27.38
N VAL A 530 6.23 3.30 -26.42
CA VAL A 530 6.65 2.01 -25.86
C VAL A 530 6.32 0.89 -26.85
N PRO A 531 7.31 0.20 -27.44
CA PRO A 531 7.09 -0.66 -28.63
C PRO A 531 6.25 -1.91 -28.35
N PHE A 532 6.14 -2.34 -27.09
CA PHE A 532 5.37 -3.52 -26.71
C PHE A 532 3.97 -3.18 -26.17
N LEU A 533 3.54 -1.92 -26.24
CA LEU A 533 2.21 -1.50 -25.78
C LEU A 533 1.38 -0.88 -26.92
N ARG A 534 0.14 -1.29 -27.03
CA ARG A 534 -0.89 -0.56 -27.76
C ARG A 534 -1.79 0.16 -26.76
N VAL A 535 -1.74 1.47 -26.76
CA VAL A 535 -2.48 2.32 -25.83
C VAL A 535 -3.88 2.58 -26.37
N ILE A 536 -4.91 2.19 -25.62
CA ILE A 536 -6.31 2.52 -25.93
C ILE A 536 -6.57 3.97 -25.45
N PRO A 537 -7.08 4.87 -26.33
CA PRO A 537 -7.34 6.25 -25.96
C PRO A 537 -8.32 6.33 -24.78
N SER A 538 -8.06 7.22 -23.82
CA SER A 538 -8.84 7.30 -22.59
C SER A 538 -9.16 8.74 -22.18
N GLU A 539 -10.37 8.98 -21.70
CA GLU A 539 -10.77 10.21 -21.03
C GLU A 539 -10.82 10.09 -19.49
N ALA A 540 -10.40 8.94 -18.96
CA ALA A 540 -10.28 8.69 -17.52
C ALA A 540 -8.88 9.06 -17.00
N ASN A 541 -8.56 8.67 -15.76
CA ASN A 541 -7.24 8.84 -15.15
C ASN A 541 -6.37 7.58 -15.24
N TYR A 542 -6.54 6.82 -16.29
CA TYR A 542 -5.78 5.59 -16.61
C TYR A 542 -5.87 5.30 -18.11
N PHE A 543 -4.97 4.45 -18.57
CA PHE A 543 -5.01 3.84 -19.89
C PHE A 543 -5.15 2.34 -19.76
N LEU A 544 -6.00 1.74 -20.60
CA LEU A 544 -5.96 0.32 -20.89
C LEU A 544 -4.95 0.12 -22.02
N CYS A 545 -3.94 -0.70 -21.77
CA CYS A 545 -2.87 -0.96 -22.72
C CYS A 545 -2.83 -2.45 -23.05
N GLU A 546 -2.88 -2.80 -24.32
CA GLU A 546 -2.64 -4.16 -24.78
C GLU A 546 -1.14 -4.43 -24.90
N VAL A 547 -0.70 -5.60 -24.44
CA VAL A 547 0.68 -6.03 -24.51
C VAL A 547 0.90 -6.78 -25.84
N LEU A 548 1.74 -6.24 -26.71
CA LEU A 548 1.95 -6.72 -28.09
C LEU A 548 3.17 -7.63 -28.28
N SER A 549 3.94 -7.90 -27.25
CA SER A 549 5.20 -8.65 -27.35
C SER A 549 5.05 -10.12 -26.95
N SER A 550 6.17 -10.83 -26.92
CA SER A 550 6.29 -12.17 -26.34
C SER A 550 6.04 -12.20 -24.82
N PHE A 551 6.00 -11.04 -24.16
CA PHE A 551 5.62 -10.96 -22.75
C PHE A 551 4.12 -11.12 -22.56
N THR A 552 3.72 -11.78 -21.50
CA THR A 552 2.38 -11.69 -20.96
C THR A 552 2.23 -10.42 -20.09
N ALA A 553 1.01 -9.97 -19.86
CA ALA A 553 0.74 -8.87 -18.93
C ALA A 553 1.26 -9.20 -17.52
N HIS A 554 1.11 -10.45 -17.09
CA HIS A 554 1.60 -10.94 -15.80
C HIS A 554 3.14 -10.83 -15.69
N GLU A 555 3.88 -11.25 -16.71
CA GLU A 555 5.35 -11.14 -16.75
C GLU A 555 5.81 -9.68 -16.68
N LEU A 556 5.14 -8.77 -17.40
CA LEU A 556 5.45 -7.34 -17.33
C LEU A 556 5.20 -6.76 -15.93
N VAL A 557 4.09 -7.13 -15.27
CA VAL A 557 3.84 -6.72 -13.88
C VAL A 557 4.94 -7.24 -12.96
N LEU A 558 5.36 -8.50 -13.13
CA LEU A 558 6.40 -9.10 -12.32
C LEU A 558 7.76 -8.42 -12.52
N LEU A 559 8.16 -8.15 -13.77
CA LEU A 559 9.40 -7.45 -14.10
C LEU A 559 9.41 -6.02 -13.53
N ALA A 560 8.32 -5.26 -13.74
CA ALA A 560 8.18 -3.91 -13.22
C ALA A 560 8.25 -3.88 -11.69
N LEU A 561 7.61 -4.84 -11.01
CA LEU A 561 7.61 -4.94 -9.55
C LEU A 561 8.99 -5.31 -9.01
N LYS A 562 9.63 -6.35 -9.56
CA LYS A 562 10.90 -6.86 -9.02
C LYS A 562 12.10 -5.94 -9.29
N LYS A 563 12.19 -5.40 -10.51
CA LYS A 563 13.36 -4.60 -10.92
C LYS A 563 13.23 -3.12 -10.61
N HIS A 564 11.99 -2.60 -10.59
CA HIS A 564 11.74 -1.15 -10.49
C HIS A 564 10.86 -0.76 -9.30
N ASN A 565 10.36 -1.73 -8.51
CA ASN A 565 9.38 -1.49 -7.44
C ASN A 565 8.12 -0.76 -7.94
N ILE A 566 7.60 -1.14 -9.12
CA ILE A 566 6.40 -0.55 -9.74
C ILE A 566 5.33 -1.63 -9.83
N LEU A 567 4.17 -1.40 -9.20
CA LEU A 567 3.03 -2.29 -9.25
C LEU A 567 2.03 -1.80 -10.31
N LEU A 568 1.87 -2.57 -11.39
CA LEU A 568 0.88 -2.35 -12.46
C LEU A 568 -0.36 -3.22 -12.22
N ARG A 569 -1.48 -2.92 -12.88
CA ARG A 569 -2.70 -3.74 -12.81
C ARG A 569 -2.86 -4.60 -14.04
N ASP A 570 -2.69 -5.91 -13.88
CA ASP A 570 -3.11 -6.90 -14.87
C ASP A 570 -4.64 -6.94 -14.95
N CYS A 571 -5.18 -6.82 -16.14
CA CYS A 571 -6.61 -6.87 -16.45
C CYS A 571 -6.96 -8.02 -17.40
N SER A 572 -6.03 -8.90 -17.75
CA SER A 572 -6.23 -9.95 -18.77
C SER A 572 -7.40 -10.89 -18.46
N ASP A 573 -7.67 -11.13 -17.18
CA ASP A 573 -8.78 -11.99 -16.73
C ASP A 573 -10.15 -11.27 -16.62
N LYS A 574 -10.23 -9.99 -16.99
CA LYS A 574 -11.50 -9.26 -16.88
C LYS A 574 -12.53 -9.77 -17.90
N PRO A 575 -13.77 -10.05 -17.45
CA PRO A 575 -14.85 -10.39 -18.38
C PRO A 575 -15.05 -9.30 -19.45
N GLY A 576 -15.05 -9.73 -20.71
CA GLY A 576 -15.19 -8.82 -21.87
C GLY A 576 -13.86 -8.40 -22.53
N LEU A 577 -12.72 -8.76 -21.96
CA LEU A 577 -11.41 -8.62 -22.61
C LEU A 577 -11.01 -9.99 -23.20
N ASN A 578 -11.34 -10.24 -24.41
CA ASN A 578 -11.33 -11.50 -25.19
C ASN A 578 -10.02 -12.32 -25.19
N GLY A 579 -9.39 -12.56 -24.01
CA GLY A 579 -8.18 -13.40 -23.86
C GLY A 579 -6.89 -12.72 -24.29
N SER A 580 -6.90 -11.46 -24.69
CA SER A 580 -5.70 -10.66 -24.95
C SER A 580 -5.06 -10.18 -23.64
N GLN A 581 -3.80 -9.82 -23.69
CA GLN A 581 -3.00 -9.41 -22.56
C GLN A 581 -3.16 -7.91 -22.33
N TYR A 582 -3.76 -7.50 -21.22
CA TYR A 582 -4.05 -6.11 -20.93
C TYR A 582 -3.51 -5.65 -19.59
N LEU A 583 -2.92 -4.46 -19.58
CA LEU A 583 -2.56 -3.70 -18.39
C LEU A 583 -3.45 -2.47 -18.26
N ARG A 584 -3.91 -2.15 -17.04
CA ARG A 584 -4.43 -0.82 -16.74
C ARG A 584 -3.37 -0.03 -16.00
N ILE A 585 -2.96 1.10 -16.58
CA ILE A 585 -1.90 1.98 -16.11
C ILE A 585 -2.53 3.29 -15.64
N ALA A 586 -2.46 3.60 -14.36
CA ALA A 586 -2.95 4.87 -13.82
C ALA A 586 -2.11 6.05 -14.34
N VAL A 587 -2.72 7.21 -14.53
CA VAL A 587 -1.99 8.47 -14.71
C VAL A 587 -1.65 9.01 -13.33
N ARG A 588 -0.35 9.26 -13.09
CA ARG A 588 0.18 9.77 -11.82
C ARG A 588 0.84 11.14 -11.99
N SER A 589 1.67 11.54 -11.03
CA SER A 589 2.50 12.74 -11.19
C SER A 589 3.46 12.57 -12.37
N ARG A 590 3.92 13.71 -12.91
CA ARG A 590 4.89 13.71 -13.99
C ARG A 590 6.15 12.91 -13.66
N GLU A 591 6.68 13.09 -12.46
CA GLU A 591 7.87 12.39 -11.98
C GLU A 591 7.66 10.86 -11.92
N ASP A 592 6.49 10.44 -11.42
CA ASP A 592 6.15 9.02 -11.37
C ASP A 592 6.02 8.44 -12.78
N ASN A 593 5.34 9.16 -13.70
CA ASN A 593 5.13 8.71 -15.07
C ASN A 593 6.45 8.60 -15.84
N GLU A 594 7.36 9.58 -15.69
CA GLU A 594 8.71 9.52 -16.26
C GLU A 594 9.51 8.31 -15.72
N ARG A 595 9.35 7.99 -14.43
CA ARG A 595 9.96 6.79 -13.81
C ARG A 595 9.43 5.51 -14.44
N LEU A 596 8.12 5.41 -14.72
CA LEU A 596 7.54 4.24 -15.39
C LEU A 596 8.06 4.10 -16.82
N ILE A 597 8.07 5.18 -17.61
CA ILE A 597 8.59 5.16 -18.99
C ILE A 597 10.04 4.72 -19.02
N LYS A 598 10.87 5.22 -18.09
CA LYS A 598 12.25 4.78 -17.94
C LYS A 598 12.35 3.28 -17.62
N ALA A 599 11.49 2.77 -16.73
CA ALA A 599 11.44 1.36 -16.40
C ALA A 599 11.09 0.50 -17.64
N PHE A 600 10.08 0.91 -18.42
CA PHE A 600 9.72 0.24 -19.66
C PHE A 600 10.86 0.26 -20.70
N SER A 601 11.57 1.38 -20.82
CA SER A 601 12.74 1.47 -21.71
C SER A 601 13.86 0.51 -21.30
N GLN A 602 14.05 0.27 -20.01
CA GLN A 602 15.04 -0.68 -19.50
C GLN A 602 14.60 -2.15 -19.76
N ILE A 603 13.31 -2.44 -19.56
CA ILE A 603 12.73 -3.77 -19.86
C ILE A 603 12.82 -4.10 -21.36
N CYS A 604 12.67 -3.11 -22.26
CA CYS A 604 12.84 -3.30 -23.70
C CYS A 604 14.24 -3.74 -24.12
N ASN A 605 15.27 -3.33 -23.37
CA ASN A 605 16.67 -3.55 -23.72
C ASN A 605 17.24 -4.88 -23.16
N GLU A 606 16.45 -5.64 -22.45
CA GLU A 606 16.75 -6.96 -21.88
C GLU A 606 16.15 -8.10 -22.74
#